data_3b5e3013161cb7b815deb32ccbd0fbda
#
_entry.id   3b5e3013161cb7b815deb32ccbd0fbda
#
_cell.length_a   1.000
_cell.length_b   1.000
_cell.length_c   1.000
_cell.angle_alpha   90.00
_cell.angle_beta   90.00
_cell.angle_gamma   90.00
#
_symmetry.space_group_name_H-M   'P 1'
#
loop_
_entity.id
_entity.type
_entity.pdbx_description
1 polymer ?
#
loop_
_entity_poly.entity_id
_entity_poly.type
_entity_poly.pdbx_seq_one_letter_code
_entity_poly.pdbx_strand_id
1 'polypeptide(L)'
;IVVHHMEPDHAKTLEETVRRYPEAKIICNAKIRDMIRNYFTFDIDARAILMAEGDTYCFGKHTFAYVMAPIVHWPEVMVSFDTTTGTLFSADAFGTFGALNGNLYADEYDFEHDWLPDARRYYTNIVGKYGTQVQALLKKAATLDIRMICPLHGPVWRKNIGWFVDKYSKWSSYTPEQEGSVLIAYSSVYGHTENAAQVLAAMLAERGVRNIAMYDVSVTHPSYIVAEAFRCSHLVFASTTYNAGIFCNMETALLDIAAHNLQNRTIALIENGSWAPTAGKLMRGILSKLKNVDILNETLTIKSSLKDDQLGALAEIADALVASMPKPRPIVNEGKQNPAALFKFQYGLFALSAREGDKDNACVINTAIQMANKPERISISVIKANYTCGMIERTGVFNLSLLTKEVPFAFFQHFGFQSGADVDKFADFTDCARSDNGLYYINRYTNAMFSCRVVESYDQGSH
;
A
#
# COMPACT_ATOMS: atom_id res chain seq x y z
N ILE A 1 27.69 -7.38 22.12
CA ILE A 1 27.35 -6.97 20.74
C ILE A 1 26.74 -8.19 20.07
N VAL A 2 25.62 -8.03 19.35
CA VAL A 2 25.04 -9.09 18.50
C VAL A 2 25.26 -8.67 17.04
N VAL A 3 25.84 -9.55 16.23
CA VAL A 3 26.03 -9.35 14.80
C VAL A 3 25.13 -10.30 14.06
N HIS A 4 24.12 -9.76 13.38
CA HIS A 4 23.12 -10.54 12.64
C HIS A 4 23.52 -10.77 11.18
N HIS A 5 24.27 -9.83 10.60
CA HIS A 5 24.60 -9.77 9.18
C HIS A 5 25.92 -9.02 8.98
N MET A 6 26.65 -9.37 7.93
CA MET A 6 28.00 -8.85 7.69
C MET A 6 28.12 -7.91 6.50
N GLU A 7 26.99 -7.46 5.94
CA GLU A 7 27.06 -6.43 4.91
C GLU A 7 27.68 -5.14 5.45
N PRO A 8 28.59 -4.48 4.69
CA PRO A 8 29.41 -3.38 5.21
C PRO A 8 28.63 -2.15 5.69
N ASP A 9 27.40 -1.94 5.22
CA ASP A 9 26.55 -0.83 5.67
C ASP A 9 26.10 -0.96 7.14
N HIS A 10 26.07 -2.20 7.67
CA HIS A 10 25.83 -2.46 9.11
C HIS A 10 27.13 -2.79 9.85
N ALA A 11 28.02 -3.62 9.26
CA ALA A 11 29.16 -4.19 9.96
C ALA A 11 30.42 -3.31 9.94
N LYS A 12 30.48 -2.30 9.07
CA LYS A 12 31.68 -1.47 8.82
C LYS A 12 32.33 -0.90 10.08
N THR A 13 31.53 -0.53 11.09
CA THR A 13 32.01 0.10 12.32
C THR A 13 32.34 -0.91 13.44
N LEU A 14 32.25 -2.23 13.17
CA LEU A 14 32.43 -3.26 14.18
C LEU A 14 33.81 -3.19 14.83
N GLU A 15 34.88 -3.02 14.05
CA GLU A 15 36.26 -2.92 14.55
C GLU A 15 36.45 -1.69 15.45
N GLU A 16 35.91 -0.53 15.08
CA GLU A 16 35.91 0.68 15.93
C GLU A 16 35.14 0.44 17.23
N THR A 17 34.01 -0.26 17.16
CA THR A 17 33.22 -0.61 18.34
C THR A 17 34.00 -1.52 19.28
N VAL A 18 34.67 -2.53 18.75
CA VAL A 18 35.54 -3.44 19.53
C VAL A 18 36.71 -2.70 20.15
N ARG A 19 37.35 -1.77 19.42
CA ARG A 19 38.44 -0.93 19.92
C ARG A 19 37.96 -0.07 21.09
N ARG A 20 36.77 0.49 21.01
CA ARG A 20 36.19 1.37 22.05
C ARG A 20 35.72 0.57 23.28
N TYR A 21 35.24 -0.66 23.06
CA TYR A 21 34.76 -1.55 24.10
C TYR A 21 35.54 -2.88 24.09
N PRO A 22 36.81 -2.90 24.60
CA PRO A 22 37.70 -4.03 24.46
C PRO A 22 37.24 -5.28 25.18
N GLU A 23 36.41 -5.17 26.22
CA GLU A 23 35.83 -6.29 26.95
C GLU A 23 34.55 -6.86 26.34
N ALA A 24 34.00 -6.20 25.32
CA ALA A 24 32.75 -6.63 24.72
C ALA A 24 32.90 -7.97 24.01
N LYS A 25 32.00 -8.91 24.30
CA LYS A 25 31.85 -10.14 23.55
C LYS A 25 30.97 -9.92 22.32
N ILE A 26 31.20 -10.73 21.31
CA ILE A 26 30.44 -10.70 20.05
C ILE A 26 29.66 -11.98 19.91
N ILE A 27 28.33 -11.87 19.95
CA ILE A 27 27.42 -12.98 19.67
C ILE A 27 27.21 -13.02 18.18
N CYS A 28 27.49 -14.16 17.57
CA CYS A 28 27.38 -14.40 16.12
C CYS A 28 27.26 -15.91 15.85
N ASN A 29 26.98 -16.30 14.62
CA ASN A 29 27.14 -17.69 14.22
C ASN A 29 28.53 -17.97 13.61
N ALA A 30 28.83 -19.20 13.32
CA ALA A 30 30.15 -19.59 12.80
C ALA A 30 30.48 -18.93 11.46
N LYS A 31 29.50 -18.76 10.56
CA LYS A 31 29.73 -18.10 9.26
C LYS A 31 30.01 -16.60 9.43
N ILE A 32 29.27 -15.92 10.30
CA ILE A 32 29.53 -14.50 10.64
C ILE A 32 30.93 -14.35 11.19
N ARG A 33 31.35 -15.22 12.13
CA ARG A 33 32.71 -15.21 12.66
C ARG A 33 33.77 -15.31 11.55
N ASP A 34 33.58 -16.24 10.60
CA ASP A 34 34.53 -16.43 9.50
C ASP A 34 34.54 -15.23 8.55
N MET A 35 33.39 -14.57 8.34
CA MET A 35 33.33 -13.34 7.56
C MET A 35 33.97 -12.14 8.30
N ILE A 36 33.83 -12.05 9.62
CA ILE A 36 34.54 -11.03 10.43
C ILE A 36 36.05 -11.12 10.20
N ARG A 37 36.61 -12.33 10.16
CA ARG A 37 38.04 -12.54 9.85
C ARG A 37 38.45 -12.04 8.45
N ASN A 38 37.52 -12.08 7.49
CA ASN A 38 37.78 -11.59 6.14
C ASN A 38 37.74 -10.05 6.04
N TYR A 39 36.97 -9.40 6.90
CA TYR A 39 36.76 -7.94 6.85
C TYR A 39 37.67 -7.17 7.82
N PHE A 40 38.06 -7.78 8.97
CA PHE A 40 38.71 -7.08 10.08
C PHE A 40 39.96 -7.80 10.57
N THR A 41 40.79 -7.06 11.28
CA THR A 41 42.12 -7.54 11.76
C THR A 41 42.12 -7.93 13.26
N PHE A 42 41.11 -7.61 14.02
CA PHE A 42 41.04 -7.97 15.45
C PHE A 42 40.75 -9.48 15.64
N ASP A 43 41.23 -10.00 16.77
CA ASP A 43 40.98 -11.41 17.14
C ASP A 43 39.54 -11.62 17.56
N ILE A 44 38.73 -12.14 16.64
CA ILE A 44 37.33 -12.49 16.88
C ILE A 44 37.20 -13.72 17.77
N ASP A 45 38.12 -14.68 17.71
CA ASP A 45 37.99 -15.95 18.46
C ASP A 45 38.08 -15.74 19.97
N ALA A 46 38.87 -14.77 20.41
CA ALA A 46 38.94 -14.39 21.82
C ALA A 46 37.63 -13.76 22.36
N ARG A 47 36.73 -13.33 21.45
CA ARG A 47 35.53 -12.56 21.80
C ARG A 47 34.23 -13.22 21.40
N ALA A 48 34.26 -14.18 20.48
CA ALA A 48 33.05 -14.76 19.91
C ALA A 48 32.31 -15.65 20.94
N ILE A 49 30.98 -15.47 20.95
CA ILE A 49 30.02 -16.42 21.54
C ILE A 49 29.19 -16.92 20.35
N LEU A 50 29.40 -18.19 20.01
CA LEU A 50 28.76 -18.79 18.84
C LEU A 50 27.36 -19.30 19.18
N MET A 51 26.40 -18.96 18.34
CA MET A 51 25.01 -19.37 18.37
C MET A 51 24.68 -20.26 17.18
N ALA A 52 23.86 -21.25 17.43
CA ALA A 52 23.25 -22.13 16.44
C ALA A 52 21.73 -21.93 16.40
N GLU A 53 21.05 -22.65 15.51
CA GLU A 53 19.58 -22.64 15.42
C GLU A 53 18.94 -23.03 16.76
N GLY A 54 18.09 -22.14 17.29
CA GLY A 54 17.35 -22.37 18.53
C GLY A 54 18.10 -22.11 19.82
N ASP A 55 19.41 -21.76 19.75
CA ASP A 55 20.16 -21.38 20.94
C ASP A 55 19.58 -20.14 21.60
N THR A 56 19.75 -20.01 22.89
CA THR A 56 19.33 -18.86 23.69
C THR A 56 20.49 -18.26 24.46
N TYR A 57 20.43 -16.94 24.66
CA TYR A 57 21.39 -16.21 25.49
C TYR A 57 20.66 -15.21 26.38
N CYS A 58 21.00 -15.19 27.68
CA CYS A 58 20.39 -14.29 28.65
C CYS A 58 21.28 -13.07 28.91
N PHE A 59 20.71 -11.87 28.71
CA PHE A 59 21.32 -10.58 29.04
C PHE A 59 20.68 -9.98 30.30
N GLY A 60 20.71 -10.69 31.39
CA GLY A 60 20.09 -10.26 32.65
C GLY A 60 18.57 -10.39 32.61
N LYS A 61 17.84 -9.31 32.28
CA LYS A 61 16.37 -9.35 32.22
C LYS A 61 15.81 -9.85 30.89
N HIS A 62 16.62 -9.89 29.84
CA HIS A 62 16.21 -10.24 28.49
C HIS A 62 16.83 -11.58 28.07
N THR A 63 16.02 -12.44 27.48
CA THR A 63 16.48 -13.70 26.91
C THR A 63 16.20 -13.69 25.40
N PHE A 64 17.27 -13.83 24.63
CA PHE A 64 17.22 -13.86 23.17
C PHE A 64 17.31 -15.30 22.66
N ALA A 65 16.40 -15.67 21.78
CA ALA A 65 16.47 -16.89 20.99
C ALA A 65 17.01 -16.55 19.60
N TYR A 66 17.91 -17.36 19.06
CA TYR A 66 18.56 -17.14 17.78
C TYR A 66 17.99 -18.08 16.72
N VAL A 67 17.67 -17.53 15.55
CA VAL A 67 17.11 -18.25 14.41
C VAL A 67 17.98 -17.99 13.19
N MET A 68 18.45 -19.06 12.56
CA MET A 68 19.24 -18.93 11.33
C MET A 68 18.32 -18.64 10.15
N ALA A 69 18.69 -17.61 9.38
CA ALA A 69 17.97 -17.13 8.20
C ALA A 69 18.89 -17.14 6.96
N PRO A 70 19.50 -18.28 6.59
CA PRO A 70 20.48 -18.32 5.53
C PRO A 70 19.87 -17.88 4.20
N ILE A 71 20.61 -17.05 3.45
CA ILE A 71 20.20 -16.50 2.16
C ILE A 71 18.96 -15.55 2.26
N VAL A 72 18.79 -14.94 3.43
CA VAL A 72 17.85 -13.83 3.57
C VAL A 72 18.62 -12.57 4.06
N HIS A 73 19.57 -11.94 3.24
CA HIS A 73 19.80 -12.38 1.83
C HIS A 73 21.21 -13.00 1.63
N TRP A 74 22.10 -13.02 2.62
CA TRP A 74 23.40 -13.65 2.60
C TRP A 74 23.40 -14.98 3.39
N PRO A 75 24.42 -15.83 3.16
CA PRO A 75 24.42 -17.21 3.71
C PRO A 75 24.59 -17.27 5.23
N GLU A 76 25.09 -16.22 5.85
CA GLU A 76 25.39 -16.15 7.28
C GLU A 76 24.28 -15.52 8.12
N VAL A 77 23.25 -14.93 7.50
CA VAL A 77 22.24 -14.15 8.21
C VAL A 77 21.59 -14.97 9.32
N MET A 78 21.49 -14.37 10.48
CA MET A 78 20.67 -14.84 11.60
C MET A 78 19.78 -13.69 12.10
N VAL A 79 18.71 -14.02 12.77
CA VAL A 79 17.83 -13.08 13.47
C VAL A 79 17.78 -13.43 14.95
N SER A 80 17.42 -12.51 15.81
CA SER A 80 17.22 -12.78 17.23
C SER A 80 15.86 -12.29 17.70
N PHE A 81 15.26 -13.09 18.59
CA PHE A 81 13.96 -12.80 19.18
C PHE A 81 14.09 -12.66 20.69
N ASP A 82 13.82 -11.46 21.22
CA ASP A 82 13.70 -11.25 22.66
C ASP A 82 12.39 -11.81 23.17
N THR A 83 12.47 -12.98 23.82
CA THR A 83 11.31 -13.69 24.36
C THR A 83 10.63 -12.93 25.51
N THR A 84 11.33 -11.98 26.13
CA THR A 84 10.82 -11.18 27.25
C THR A 84 9.87 -10.09 26.76
N THR A 85 10.20 -9.42 25.65
CA THR A 85 9.42 -8.30 25.12
C THR A 85 8.61 -8.64 23.88
N GLY A 86 8.87 -9.77 23.23
CA GLY A 86 8.30 -10.11 21.94
C GLY A 86 8.90 -9.31 20.78
N THR A 87 10.17 -8.89 20.91
CA THR A 87 10.85 -8.08 19.90
C THR A 87 11.71 -8.94 18.98
N LEU A 88 11.45 -8.90 17.68
CA LEU A 88 12.26 -9.52 16.64
C LEU A 88 13.26 -8.51 16.07
N PHE A 89 14.55 -8.80 16.17
CA PHE A 89 15.63 -8.12 15.44
C PHE A 89 15.88 -8.91 14.16
N SER A 90 15.37 -8.40 13.05
CA SER A 90 15.13 -9.17 11.83
C SER A 90 16.24 -9.09 10.80
N ALA A 91 17.40 -8.50 11.14
CA ALA A 91 18.43 -8.17 10.17
C ALA A 91 17.80 -7.33 9.03
N ASP A 92 18.08 -7.65 7.78
CA ASP A 92 17.53 -6.94 6.61
C ASP A 92 16.07 -7.30 6.29
N ALA A 93 15.59 -8.42 6.83
CA ALA A 93 14.21 -8.78 6.63
C ALA A 93 13.27 -7.69 7.19
N PHE A 94 12.23 -7.36 6.43
CA PHE A 94 11.29 -6.26 6.70
C PHE A 94 11.89 -4.85 6.57
N GLY A 95 13.08 -4.74 5.97
CA GLY A 95 13.73 -3.48 5.67
C GLY A 95 13.08 -2.71 4.52
N THR A 96 13.48 -1.44 4.37
CA THR A 96 13.07 -0.58 3.27
C THR A 96 14.17 0.41 2.90
N PHE A 97 14.22 0.82 1.64
CA PHE A 97 14.99 1.99 1.26
C PHE A 97 14.40 3.26 1.87
N GLY A 98 15.19 4.31 1.92
CA GLY A 98 14.79 5.60 2.45
C GLY A 98 15.49 5.94 3.78
N ALA A 99 15.37 7.18 4.20
CA ALA A 99 15.92 7.70 5.44
C ALA A 99 14.81 8.18 6.38
N LEU A 100 14.95 7.84 7.66
CA LEU A 100 14.01 8.31 8.68
C LEU A 100 14.12 9.84 8.82
N ASN A 101 12.98 10.50 8.99
CA ASN A 101 12.87 11.96 9.10
C ASN A 101 12.60 12.46 10.53
N GLY A 102 12.89 11.60 11.53
CA GLY A 102 12.66 11.89 12.95
C GLY A 102 11.65 10.94 13.60
N ASN A 103 10.69 10.40 12.85
CA ASN A 103 9.81 9.34 13.34
C ASN A 103 10.53 7.99 13.26
N LEU A 104 10.33 7.14 14.26
CA LEU A 104 10.98 5.84 14.33
C LEU A 104 10.05 4.69 13.92
N TYR A 105 8.76 4.84 14.15
CA TYR A 105 7.81 3.72 14.01
C TYR A 105 6.99 3.83 12.73
N ALA A 106 6.73 2.68 12.10
CA ALA A 106 5.94 2.59 10.87
C ALA A 106 4.51 3.15 11.00
N ASP A 107 3.91 3.07 12.20
CA ASP A 107 2.58 3.61 12.49
C ASP A 107 2.55 5.15 12.70
N GLU A 108 3.69 5.82 12.60
CA GLU A 108 3.83 7.27 12.63
C GLU A 108 3.86 7.90 11.24
N TYR A 109 3.79 7.07 10.20
CA TYR A 109 3.75 7.46 8.78
C TYR A 109 2.46 6.98 8.12
N ASP A 110 2.08 7.58 7.01
CA ASP A 110 1.24 6.91 6.00
C ASP A 110 2.11 5.91 5.23
N PHE A 111 2.39 4.76 5.88
CA PHE A 111 3.36 3.80 5.34
C PHE A 111 2.96 3.27 3.96
N GLU A 112 1.67 3.10 3.71
CA GLU A 112 1.18 2.57 2.43
C GLU A 112 1.50 3.52 1.26
N HIS A 113 1.42 4.82 1.51
CA HIS A 113 1.71 5.84 0.51
C HIS A 113 3.21 6.20 0.47
N ASP A 114 3.83 6.44 1.64
CA ASP A 114 5.15 7.06 1.71
C ASP A 114 6.30 6.04 1.64
N TRP A 115 6.09 4.80 2.14
CA TRP A 115 7.16 3.83 2.33
C TRP A 115 6.96 2.50 1.59
N LEU A 116 5.72 2.06 1.34
CA LEU A 116 5.47 0.76 0.72
C LEU A 116 6.12 0.60 -0.68
N PRO A 117 6.15 1.63 -1.56
CA PRO A 117 6.88 1.54 -2.83
C PRO A 117 8.37 1.24 -2.63
N ASP A 118 9.02 1.90 -1.68
CA ASP A 118 10.44 1.69 -1.38
C ASP A 118 10.69 0.39 -0.59
N ALA A 119 9.78 -0.05 0.26
CA ALA A 119 9.83 -1.35 0.92
C ALA A 119 9.71 -2.50 -0.10
N ARG A 120 8.81 -2.39 -1.07
CA ARG A 120 8.71 -3.34 -2.19
C ARG A 120 9.99 -3.33 -3.02
N ARG A 121 10.49 -2.15 -3.36
CA ARG A 121 11.72 -1.99 -4.14
C ARG A 121 12.92 -2.57 -3.39
N TYR A 122 13.02 -2.36 -2.08
CA TYR A 122 14.04 -2.99 -1.23
C TYR A 122 13.93 -4.51 -1.28
N TYR A 123 12.75 -5.05 -0.93
CA TYR A 123 12.52 -6.50 -0.94
C TYR A 123 12.89 -7.12 -2.29
N THR A 124 12.36 -6.59 -3.37
CA THR A 124 12.49 -7.21 -4.71
C THR A 124 13.92 -7.21 -5.19
N ASN A 125 14.68 -6.14 -4.95
CA ASN A 125 16.06 -6.03 -5.44
C ASN A 125 17.09 -6.69 -4.51
N ILE A 126 16.83 -6.76 -3.20
CA ILE A 126 17.77 -7.31 -2.22
C ILE A 126 17.49 -8.80 -1.96
N VAL A 127 16.22 -9.16 -1.79
CA VAL A 127 15.80 -10.49 -1.33
C VAL A 127 15.01 -11.26 -2.38
N GLY A 128 14.47 -10.60 -3.42
CA GLY A 128 13.46 -11.12 -4.35
C GLY A 128 13.76 -12.46 -5.01
N LYS A 129 15.03 -12.75 -5.29
CA LYS A 129 15.47 -14.04 -5.82
C LYS A 129 15.20 -15.22 -4.86
N TYR A 130 15.18 -14.95 -3.57
CA TYR A 130 15.25 -15.95 -2.50
C TYR A 130 13.90 -16.20 -1.82
N GLY A 131 12.81 -16.11 -2.56
CA GLY A 131 11.45 -16.24 -2.03
C GLY A 131 11.23 -17.50 -1.21
N THR A 132 11.78 -18.66 -1.62
CA THR A 132 11.67 -19.93 -0.88
C THR A 132 12.28 -19.83 0.53
N GLN A 133 13.44 -19.17 0.66
CA GLN A 133 14.13 -19.00 1.93
C GLN A 133 13.34 -18.02 2.82
N VAL A 134 12.79 -16.96 2.25
CA VAL A 134 11.91 -16.04 2.96
C VAL A 134 10.66 -16.75 3.49
N GLN A 135 10.00 -17.58 2.66
CA GLN A 135 8.85 -18.37 3.09
C GLN A 135 9.20 -19.31 4.26
N ALA A 136 10.39 -19.91 4.23
CA ALA A 136 10.86 -20.75 5.35
C ALA A 136 11.06 -19.92 6.64
N LEU A 137 11.62 -18.70 6.52
CA LEU A 137 11.78 -17.79 7.66
C LEU A 137 10.42 -17.32 8.20
N LEU A 138 9.48 -16.93 7.32
CA LEU A 138 8.13 -16.54 7.73
C LEU A 138 7.40 -17.67 8.48
N LYS A 139 7.58 -18.94 8.03
CA LYS A 139 7.02 -20.09 8.71
C LYS A 139 7.58 -20.28 10.13
N LYS A 140 8.89 -20.06 10.33
CA LYS A 140 9.50 -20.08 11.68
C LYS A 140 8.96 -18.91 12.52
N ALA A 141 8.93 -17.70 11.97
CA ALA A 141 8.44 -16.49 12.65
C ALA A 141 6.97 -16.60 13.09
N ALA A 142 6.14 -17.30 12.32
CA ALA A 142 4.72 -17.50 12.66
C ALA A 142 4.48 -18.29 13.96
N THR A 143 5.49 -18.96 14.51
CA THR A 143 5.41 -19.66 15.80
C THR A 143 5.73 -18.76 17.00
N LEU A 144 6.16 -17.52 16.78
CA LEU A 144 6.60 -16.57 17.80
C LEU A 144 5.52 -15.51 18.07
N ASP A 145 5.39 -15.08 19.32
CA ASP A 145 4.52 -13.93 19.70
C ASP A 145 5.25 -12.61 19.41
N ILE A 146 5.36 -12.25 18.15
CA ILE A 146 6.07 -11.05 17.72
C ILE A 146 5.17 -9.82 17.92
N ARG A 147 5.62 -8.93 18.81
CA ARG A 147 4.97 -7.66 19.14
C ARG A 147 5.67 -6.45 18.51
N MET A 148 6.94 -6.61 18.15
CA MET A 148 7.76 -5.57 17.52
C MET A 148 8.74 -6.21 16.55
N ILE A 149 8.99 -5.56 15.40
CA ILE A 149 10.06 -5.92 14.47
C ILE A 149 11.00 -4.73 14.31
N CYS A 150 12.27 -4.96 14.56
CA CYS A 150 13.36 -3.99 14.41
C CYS A 150 14.26 -4.43 13.25
N PRO A 151 14.01 -3.94 12.03
CA PRO A 151 14.87 -4.20 10.89
C PRO A 151 16.14 -3.32 10.96
N LEU A 152 17.16 -3.67 10.18
CA LEU A 152 18.37 -2.84 10.06
C LEU A 152 18.15 -1.61 9.18
N HIS A 153 17.13 -1.63 8.30
CA HIS A 153 16.74 -0.52 7.42
C HIS A 153 15.29 -0.13 7.61
N GLY A 154 15.02 1.17 7.62
CA GLY A 154 13.66 1.73 7.67
C GLY A 154 13.01 1.74 9.05
N PRO A 155 11.70 1.94 9.12
CA PRO A 155 10.97 2.11 10.38
C PRO A 155 10.80 0.81 11.16
N VAL A 156 10.70 0.95 12.49
CA VAL A 156 10.36 -0.14 13.42
C VAL A 156 8.86 -0.42 13.39
N TRP A 157 8.48 -1.69 13.39
CA TRP A 157 7.09 -2.13 13.39
C TRP A 157 6.62 -2.51 14.78
N ARG A 158 5.53 -1.91 15.26
CA ARG A 158 4.87 -2.22 16.53
C ARG A 158 3.34 -2.36 16.41
N LYS A 159 2.77 -1.95 15.26
CA LYS A 159 1.36 -2.10 14.91
C LYS A 159 1.23 -2.60 13.48
N ASN A 160 0.11 -3.22 13.15
CA ASN A 160 -0.20 -3.70 11.80
C ASN A 160 0.87 -4.64 11.20
N ILE A 161 1.63 -5.35 12.06
CA ILE A 161 2.71 -6.27 11.65
C ILE A 161 2.17 -7.30 10.66
N GLY A 162 0.99 -7.88 10.92
CA GLY A 162 0.36 -8.86 10.04
C GLY A 162 0.09 -8.37 8.62
N TRP A 163 -0.24 -7.07 8.45
CA TRP A 163 -0.41 -6.46 7.15
C TRP A 163 0.90 -6.43 6.34
N PHE A 164 2.01 -6.09 6.97
CA PHE A 164 3.31 -6.06 6.30
C PHE A 164 3.87 -7.46 6.04
N VAL A 165 3.64 -8.41 6.95
CA VAL A 165 3.95 -9.83 6.76
C VAL A 165 3.18 -10.40 5.56
N ASP A 166 1.90 -10.00 5.34
CA ASP A 166 1.15 -10.38 4.12
C ASP A 166 1.82 -9.89 2.84
N LYS A 167 2.33 -8.65 2.83
CA LYS A 167 3.12 -8.13 1.69
C LYS A 167 4.36 -8.99 1.42
N TYR A 168 5.13 -9.26 2.46
CA TYR A 168 6.31 -10.13 2.38
C TYR A 168 5.96 -11.54 1.89
N SER A 169 4.85 -12.11 2.36
CA SER A 169 4.35 -13.41 1.92
C SER A 169 4.00 -13.43 0.44
N LYS A 170 3.32 -12.39 -0.06
CA LYS A 170 3.00 -12.24 -1.50
C LYS A 170 4.26 -12.12 -2.34
N TRP A 171 5.17 -11.22 -1.96
CA TRP A 171 6.41 -11.02 -2.72
C TRP A 171 7.26 -12.28 -2.77
N SER A 172 7.38 -13.00 -1.65
CA SER A 172 8.21 -14.20 -1.55
C SER A 172 7.59 -15.46 -2.15
N SER A 173 6.28 -15.49 -2.33
CA SER A 173 5.58 -16.51 -3.13
C SER A 173 5.44 -16.15 -4.61
N TYR A 174 5.97 -15.00 -5.02
CA TYR A 174 5.82 -14.42 -6.35
C TYR A 174 4.35 -14.20 -6.76
N THR A 175 3.47 -14.10 -5.80
CA THR A 175 2.08 -13.71 -6.01
C THR A 175 2.03 -12.21 -6.31
N PRO A 176 1.30 -11.77 -7.34
CA PRO A 176 1.13 -10.33 -7.59
C PRO A 176 0.58 -9.61 -6.36
N GLU A 177 1.17 -8.48 -6.02
CA GLU A 177 0.66 -7.68 -4.91
C GLU A 177 -0.73 -7.11 -5.22
N GLN A 178 -0.94 -6.74 -6.48
CA GLN A 178 -2.20 -6.20 -6.99
C GLN A 178 -2.67 -7.00 -8.21
N GLU A 179 -3.76 -7.72 -8.03
CA GLU A 179 -4.44 -8.42 -9.11
C GLU A 179 -5.13 -7.43 -10.06
N GLY A 180 -5.14 -7.75 -11.38
CA GLY A 180 -5.75 -6.90 -12.38
C GLY A 180 -5.02 -5.57 -12.62
N SER A 181 -3.76 -5.46 -12.22
CA SER A 181 -2.88 -4.33 -12.49
C SER A 181 -1.93 -4.61 -13.64
N VAL A 182 -1.54 -3.57 -14.37
CA VAL A 182 -0.69 -3.66 -15.56
C VAL A 182 0.54 -2.77 -15.41
N LEU A 183 1.71 -3.35 -15.63
CA LEU A 183 2.94 -2.60 -15.89
C LEU A 183 3.15 -2.52 -17.41
N ILE A 184 3.36 -1.33 -17.94
CA ILE A 184 3.81 -1.09 -19.32
C ILE A 184 5.21 -0.49 -19.24
N ALA A 185 6.23 -1.30 -19.51
CA ALA A 185 7.62 -0.86 -19.63
C ALA A 185 7.96 -0.69 -21.12
N TYR A 186 8.40 0.49 -21.52
CA TYR A 186 8.70 0.75 -22.92
C TYR A 186 10.06 1.41 -23.10
N SER A 187 10.63 1.21 -24.32
CA SER A 187 11.78 1.96 -24.82
C SER A 187 11.46 2.53 -26.19
N SER A 188 11.70 3.80 -26.35
CA SER A 188 11.42 4.51 -27.61
C SER A 188 12.57 5.46 -27.96
N VAL A 189 12.99 5.44 -29.23
CA VAL A 189 14.06 6.35 -29.69
C VAL A 189 13.45 7.65 -30.26
N TYR A 190 12.35 7.54 -31.00
CA TYR A 190 11.72 8.66 -31.69
C TYR A 190 10.24 8.87 -31.30
N GLY A 191 9.79 8.31 -30.18
CA GLY A 191 8.43 8.47 -29.66
C GLY A 191 7.40 7.48 -30.20
N HIS A 192 7.69 6.70 -31.25
CA HIS A 192 6.67 5.87 -31.90
C HIS A 192 6.33 4.60 -31.11
N THR A 193 7.30 3.97 -30.44
CA THR A 193 7.03 2.85 -29.53
C THR A 193 6.30 3.31 -28.27
N GLU A 194 6.68 4.48 -27.75
CA GLU A 194 5.99 5.15 -26.66
C GLU A 194 4.52 5.44 -27.02
N ASN A 195 4.26 6.00 -28.20
CA ASN A 195 2.89 6.24 -28.67
C ASN A 195 2.05 4.94 -28.68
N ALA A 196 2.59 3.85 -29.16
CA ALA A 196 1.87 2.56 -29.14
C ALA A 196 1.59 2.08 -27.71
N ALA A 197 2.54 2.27 -26.78
CA ALA A 197 2.37 1.95 -25.36
C ALA A 197 1.27 2.83 -24.72
N GLN A 198 1.22 4.11 -25.04
CA GLN A 198 0.19 5.06 -24.56
C GLN A 198 -1.19 4.71 -25.11
N VAL A 199 -1.30 4.37 -26.40
CA VAL A 199 -2.57 3.93 -27.01
C VAL A 199 -3.05 2.64 -26.33
N LEU A 200 -2.17 1.66 -26.08
CA LEU A 200 -2.54 0.45 -25.34
C LEU A 200 -3.03 0.79 -23.91
N ALA A 201 -2.36 1.69 -23.22
CA ALA A 201 -2.79 2.12 -21.88
C ALA A 201 -4.19 2.74 -21.90
N ALA A 202 -4.49 3.58 -22.90
CA ALA A 202 -5.82 4.15 -23.08
C ALA A 202 -6.88 3.06 -23.35
N MET A 203 -6.58 2.11 -24.24
CA MET A 203 -7.47 0.99 -24.55
C MET A 203 -7.74 0.08 -23.32
N LEU A 204 -6.74 -0.13 -22.47
CA LEU A 204 -6.90 -0.87 -21.20
C LEU A 204 -7.76 -0.09 -20.20
N ALA A 205 -7.55 1.23 -20.10
CA ALA A 205 -8.36 2.09 -19.22
C ALA A 205 -9.84 2.13 -19.65
N GLU A 206 -10.12 2.20 -20.95
CA GLU A 206 -11.47 2.12 -21.53
C GLU A 206 -12.16 0.79 -21.18
N ARG A 207 -11.40 -0.30 -21.07
CA ARG A 207 -11.87 -1.64 -20.65
C ARG A 207 -11.99 -1.80 -19.14
N GLY A 208 -11.78 -0.72 -18.38
CA GLY A 208 -11.96 -0.68 -16.93
C GLY A 208 -10.73 -1.05 -16.10
N VAL A 209 -9.55 -1.23 -16.70
CA VAL A 209 -8.31 -1.40 -15.95
C VAL A 209 -7.97 -0.10 -15.23
N ARG A 210 -7.83 -0.13 -13.90
CA ARG A 210 -7.64 1.06 -13.07
C ARG A 210 -6.19 1.29 -12.65
N ASN A 211 -5.41 0.22 -12.52
CA ASN A 211 -4.03 0.27 -12.03
C ASN A 211 -3.07 -0.02 -13.20
N ILE A 212 -2.73 1.03 -13.93
CA ILE A 212 -1.77 0.98 -15.04
C ILE A 212 -0.56 1.83 -14.67
N ALA A 213 0.61 1.23 -14.60
CA ALA A 213 1.88 1.91 -14.41
C ALA A 213 2.67 1.91 -15.73
N MET A 214 3.17 3.06 -16.14
CA MET A 214 3.96 3.21 -17.36
C MET A 214 5.36 3.71 -17.03
N TYR A 215 6.39 3.05 -17.60
CA TYR A 215 7.78 3.44 -17.37
C TYR A 215 8.58 3.44 -18.67
N ASP A 216 9.26 4.55 -18.91
CA ASP A 216 10.32 4.62 -19.92
C ASP A 216 11.61 4.04 -19.32
N VAL A 217 12.01 2.88 -19.82
CA VAL A 217 13.23 2.20 -19.33
C VAL A 217 14.51 2.90 -19.70
N SER A 218 14.47 3.90 -20.61
CA SER A 218 15.65 4.67 -21.00
C SER A 218 16.09 5.67 -19.92
N VAL A 219 15.17 6.08 -19.05
CA VAL A 219 15.38 7.07 -17.98
C VAL A 219 15.04 6.54 -16.58
N THR A 220 14.42 5.36 -16.48
CA THR A 220 14.03 4.75 -15.21
C THR A 220 15.05 3.69 -14.79
N HIS A 221 15.54 3.79 -13.56
CA HIS A 221 16.47 2.78 -13.03
C HIS A 221 15.80 1.41 -12.96
N PRO A 222 16.45 0.31 -13.40
CA PRO A 222 15.86 -1.05 -13.47
C PRO A 222 15.19 -1.50 -12.17
N SER A 223 15.71 -1.09 -11.01
CA SER A 223 15.14 -1.47 -9.70
C SER A 223 13.67 -1.08 -9.52
N TYR A 224 13.20 0.01 -10.14
CA TYR A 224 11.79 0.39 -10.13
C TYR A 224 10.97 -0.53 -11.02
N ILE A 225 11.51 -0.91 -12.19
CA ILE A 225 10.83 -1.82 -13.12
C ILE A 225 10.67 -3.20 -12.48
N VAL A 226 11.71 -3.71 -11.80
CA VAL A 226 11.64 -4.97 -11.04
C VAL A 226 10.57 -4.89 -9.95
N ALA A 227 10.55 -3.82 -9.15
CA ALA A 227 9.56 -3.63 -8.10
C ALA A 227 8.12 -3.63 -8.63
N GLU A 228 7.89 -2.93 -9.75
CA GLU A 228 6.58 -2.87 -10.39
C GLU A 228 6.19 -4.21 -11.04
N ALA A 229 7.15 -4.96 -11.58
CA ALA A 229 6.90 -6.31 -12.09
C ALA A 229 6.47 -7.29 -10.98
N PHE A 230 6.95 -7.11 -9.75
CA PHE A 230 6.45 -7.87 -8.59
C PHE A 230 5.08 -7.39 -8.14
N ARG A 231 4.78 -6.09 -8.26
CA ARG A 231 3.48 -5.52 -7.89
C ARG A 231 2.36 -5.96 -8.83
N CYS A 232 2.60 -5.85 -10.14
CA CYS A 232 1.59 -6.05 -11.17
C CYS A 232 1.41 -7.52 -11.55
N SER A 233 0.15 -7.90 -11.85
CA SER A 233 -0.18 -9.23 -12.36
C SER A 233 0.06 -9.39 -13.86
N HIS A 234 -0.02 -8.27 -14.61
CA HIS A 234 0.15 -8.25 -16.06
C HIS A 234 1.29 -7.31 -16.44
N LEU A 235 2.12 -7.74 -17.39
CA LEU A 235 3.30 -7.00 -17.82
C LEU A 235 3.26 -6.81 -19.33
N VAL A 236 3.53 -5.60 -19.79
CA VAL A 236 3.70 -5.29 -21.20
C VAL A 236 5.11 -4.76 -21.40
N PHE A 237 5.85 -5.37 -22.32
CA PHE A 237 7.17 -4.88 -22.72
C PHE A 237 7.12 -4.44 -24.18
N ALA A 238 7.35 -3.13 -24.39
CA ALA A 238 7.35 -2.51 -25.70
C ALA A 238 8.76 -2.00 -26.03
N SER A 239 9.43 -2.61 -27.02
CA SER A 239 10.83 -2.28 -27.31
C SER A 239 11.08 -1.95 -28.77
N THR A 240 11.87 -0.90 -28.98
CA THR A 240 12.53 -0.66 -30.26
C THR A 240 13.63 -1.68 -30.49
N THR A 241 13.75 -2.19 -31.72
CA THR A 241 14.90 -2.97 -32.18
C THR A 241 16.10 -2.03 -32.33
N TYR A 242 17.19 -2.35 -31.63
CA TYR A 242 18.42 -1.59 -31.65
C TYR A 242 19.62 -2.50 -31.93
N ASN A 243 20.44 -2.18 -32.94
CA ASN A 243 21.55 -3.01 -33.39
C ASN A 243 21.17 -4.51 -33.61
N ALA A 244 20.05 -4.75 -34.24
CA ALA A 244 19.45 -6.08 -34.43
C ALA A 244 19.14 -6.85 -33.13
N GLY A 245 19.14 -6.16 -31.98
CA GLY A 245 18.87 -6.66 -30.64
C GLY A 245 17.69 -5.97 -29.98
N ILE A 246 17.54 -6.18 -28.68
CA ILE A 246 16.64 -5.42 -27.80
C ILE A 246 17.30 -4.08 -27.52
N PHE A 247 16.53 -3.01 -27.27
CA PHE A 247 17.06 -1.77 -26.73
C PHE A 247 17.80 -2.03 -25.41
N CYS A 248 19.02 -1.49 -25.24
CA CYS A 248 19.95 -1.89 -24.17
C CYS A 248 19.32 -1.86 -22.76
N ASN A 249 18.63 -0.77 -22.42
CA ASN A 249 18.03 -0.64 -21.09
C ASN A 249 16.84 -1.59 -20.91
N MET A 250 16.09 -1.90 -21.96
CA MET A 250 15.03 -2.91 -21.92
C MET A 250 15.64 -4.30 -21.69
N GLU A 251 16.69 -4.65 -22.41
CA GLU A 251 17.39 -5.93 -22.22
C GLU A 251 17.90 -6.05 -20.78
N THR A 252 18.53 -5.01 -20.24
CA THR A 252 18.98 -4.97 -18.85
C THR A 252 17.82 -5.20 -17.88
N ALA A 253 16.69 -4.51 -18.04
CA ALA A 253 15.51 -4.67 -17.19
C ALA A 253 14.94 -6.09 -17.24
N LEU A 254 14.86 -6.70 -18.45
CA LEU A 254 14.36 -8.05 -18.62
C LEU A 254 15.29 -9.11 -18.00
N LEU A 255 16.61 -8.94 -18.17
CA LEU A 255 17.60 -9.85 -17.56
C LEU A 255 17.57 -9.73 -16.03
N ASP A 256 17.37 -8.53 -15.50
CA ASP A 256 17.26 -8.29 -14.06
C ASP A 256 15.98 -8.92 -13.48
N ILE A 257 14.83 -8.76 -14.13
CA ILE A 257 13.58 -9.45 -13.79
C ILE A 257 13.79 -10.98 -13.79
N ALA A 258 14.49 -11.50 -14.79
CA ALA A 258 14.79 -12.94 -14.88
C ALA A 258 15.73 -13.41 -13.76
N ALA A 259 16.74 -12.61 -13.41
CA ALA A 259 17.68 -12.90 -12.32
C ALA A 259 16.97 -12.96 -10.95
N HIS A 260 15.91 -12.17 -10.76
CA HIS A 260 15.06 -12.16 -9.56
C HIS A 260 14.01 -13.27 -9.53
N ASN A 261 13.99 -14.17 -10.53
CA ASN A 261 13.14 -15.36 -10.57
C ASN A 261 11.63 -15.03 -10.50
N LEU A 262 11.21 -13.91 -11.09
CA LEU A 262 9.80 -13.51 -11.15
C LEU A 262 8.94 -14.63 -11.74
N GLN A 263 7.73 -14.84 -11.19
CA GLN A 263 6.83 -15.92 -11.59
C GLN A 263 5.38 -15.44 -11.61
N ASN A 264 4.48 -16.27 -12.15
CA ASN A 264 3.02 -16.09 -12.08
C ASN A 264 2.56 -14.76 -12.72
N ARG A 265 2.97 -14.48 -13.95
CA ARG A 265 2.61 -13.26 -14.69
C ARG A 265 2.06 -13.57 -16.07
N THR A 266 1.09 -12.76 -16.51
CA THR A 266 0.69 -12.69 -17.93
C THR A 266 1.45 -11.58 -18.61
N ILE A 267 2.00 -11.85 -19.80
CA ILE A 267 2.94 -10.94 -20.47
C ILE A 267 2.49 -10.70 -21.91
N ALA A 268 2.45 -9.44 -22.34
CA ALA A 268 2.28 -9.04 -23.74
C ALA A 268 3.54 -8.35 -24.27
N LEU A 269 3.80 -8.47 -25.57
CA LEU A 269 4.98 -7.93 -26.21
C LEU A 269 4.60 -7.01 -27.38
N ILE A 270 5.29 -5.89 -27.47
CA ILE A 270 5.24 -4.97 -28.61
C ILE A 270 6.68 -4.76 -29.07
N GLU A 271 6.91 -4.91 -30.36
CA GLU A 271 8.21 -4.59 -30.96
C GLU A 271 8.08 -3.51 -32.05
N ASN A 272 9.13 -2.72 -32.20
CA ASN A 272 9.23 -1.75 -33.27
C ASN A 272 10.57 -1.86 -34.01
N GLY A 273 10.55 -1.79 -35.32
CA GLY A 273 11.77 -1.75 -36.14
C GLY A 273 11.43 -1.41 -37.58
N SER A 274 12.07 -0.38 -38.13
CA SER A 274 11.70 0.16 -39.44
C SER A 274 11.86 -0.84 -40.59
N TRP A 275 12.89 -1.69 -40.55
CA TRP A 275 13.18 -2.64 -41.64
C TRP A 275 13.35 -4.10 -41.19
N ALA A 276 13.81 -4.33 -39.94
CA ALA A 276 14.07 -5.67 -39.41
C ALA A 276 13.75 -5.74 -37.90
N PRO A 277 12.47 -5.74 -37.52
CA PRO A 277 12.06 -5.88 -36.13
C PRO A 277 12.47 -7.28 -35.62
N THR A 278 13.23 -7.31 -34.50
CA THR A 278 13.74 -8.55 -33.87
C THR A 278 13.58 -8.56 -32.36
N ALA A 279 13.26 -7.40 -31.77
CA ALA A 279 13.19 -7.24 -30.32
C ALA A 279 12.15 -8.17 -29.67
N GLY A 280 10.98 -8.36 -30.28
CA GLY A 280 9.91 -9.22 -29.75
C GLY A 280 10.34 -10.67 -29.56
N LYS A 281 10.99 -11.25 -30.57
CA LYS A 281 11.52 -12.62 -30.50
C LYS A 281 12.56 -12.76 -29.39
N LEU A 282 13.45 -11.79 -29.25
CA LEU A 282 14.52 -11.83 -28.26
C LEU A 282 13.97 -11.63 -26.84
N MET A 283 13.03 -10.70 -26.64
CA MET A 283 12.32 -10.51 -25.36
C MET A 283 11.60 -11.80 -24.95
N ARG A 284 10.86 -12.42 -25.87
CA ARG A 284 10.20 -13.71 -25.63
C ARG A 284 11.20 -14.79 -25.22
N GLY A 285 12.39 -14.84 -25.84
CA GLY A 285 13.45 -15.80 -25.49
C GLY A 285 14.00 -15.63 -24.07
N ILE A 286 14.02 -14.42 -23.53
CA ILE A 286 14.40 -14.16 -22.13
C ILE A 286 13.26 -14.56 -21.19
N LEU A 287 12.05 -14.07 -21.45
CA LEU A 287 10.89 -14.18 -20.58
C LEU A 287 10.33 -15.61 -20.51
N SER A 288 10.45 -16.42 -21.58
CA SER A 288 10.00 -17.81 -21.58
C SER A 288 10.78 -18.73 -20.63
N LYS A 289 11.90 -18.25 -20.06
CA LYS A 289 12.66 -18.97 -19.02
C LYS A 289 12.05 -18.80 -17.62
N LEU A 290 11.16 -17.84 -17.44
CA LEU A 290 10.47 -17.61 -16.18
C LEU A 290 9.43 -18.72 -15.91
N LYS A 291 9.20 -19.02 -14.64
CA LYS A 291 8.23 -20.05 -14.23
C LYS A 291 6.80 -19.48 -14.21
N ASN A 292 5.85 -20.30 -14.63
CA ASN A 292 4.43 -19.97 -14.56
C ASN A 292 4.09 -18.61 -15.19
N VAL A 293 4.72 -18.27 -16.30
CA VAL A 293 4.38 -17.07 -17.07
C VAL A 293 3.58 -17.47 -18.29
N ASP A 294 2.53 -16.72 -18.56
CA ASP A 294 1.74 -16.82 -19.78
C ASP A 294 2.11 -15.64 -20.69
N ILE A 295 2.86 -15.92 -21.75
CA ILE A 295 3.22 -14.89 -22.73
C ILE A 295 2.23 -15.00 -23.89
N LEU A 296 1.41 -13.96 -24.09
CA LEU A 296 0.44 -13.92 -25.17
C LEU A 296 1.09 -14.28 -26.51
N ASN A 297 0.39 -15.08 -27.32
CA ASN A 297 0.92 -15.58 -28.58
C ASN A 297 1.22 -14.44 -29.55
N GLU A 298 0.34 -13.48 -29.62
CA GLU A 298 0.42 -12.31 -30.48
C GLU A 298 1.49 -11.35 -29.96
N THR A 299 2.38 -10.94 -30.87
CA THR A 299 3.32 -9.83 -30.64
C THR A 299 2.97 -8.76 -31.66
N LEU A 300 2.64 -7.55 -31.21
CA LEU A 300 2.43 -6.44 -32.13
C LEU A 300 3.77 -6.00 -32.72
N THR A 301 3.91 -6.16 -34.03
CA THR A 301 5.09 -5.70 -34.76
C THR A 301 4.77 -4.37 -35.46
N ILE A 302 5.46 -3.32 -35.05
CA ILE A 302 5.34 -1.97 -35.64
C ILE A 302 6.53 -1.74 -36.56
N LYS A 303 6.28 -1.16 -37.73
CA LYS A 303 7.33 -0.71 -38.64
C LYS A 303 7.32 0.82 -38.67
N SER A 304 8.19 1.41 -37.84
CA SER A 304 8.31 2.85 -37.56
C SER A 304 7.17 3.41 -36.72
N SER A 305 6.01 3.73 -37.28
CA SER A 305 4.86 4.29 -36.55
C SER A 305 3.69 3.31 -36.51
N LEU A 306 2.90 3.36 -35.43
CA LEU A 306 1.62 2.67 -35.33
C LEU A 306 0.68 3.21 -36.42
N LYS A 307 0.01 2.32 -37.14
CA LYS A 307 -0.92 2.62 -38.22
C LYS A 307 -2.35 2.32 -37.79
N ASP A 308 -3.32 2.97 -38.46
CA ASP A 308 -4.74 2.76 -38.17
C ASP A 308 -5.20 1.31 -38.37
N ASP A 309 -4.66 0.61 -39.36
CA ASP A 309 -4.91 -0.81 -39.62
C ASP A 309 -4.34 -1.75 -38.54
N GLN A 310 -3.43 -1.26 -37.68
CA GLN A 310 -2.86 -2.01 -36.56
C GLN A 310 -3.60 -1.79 -35.23
N LEU A 311 -4.52 -0.81 -35.15
CA LEU A 311 -5.30 -0.54 -33.95
C LEU A 311 -6.15 -1.75 -33.54
N GLY A 312 -6.66 -2.52 -34.50
CA GLY A 312 -7.38 -3.76 -34.26
C GLY A 312 -6.51 -4.80 -33.53
N ALA A 313 -5.29 -5.04 -33.98
CA ALA A 313 -4.37 -5.98 -33.36
C ALA A 313 -3.94 -5.51 -31.94
N LEU A 314 -3.78 -4.20 -31.74
CA LEU A 314 -3.49 -3.64 -30.42
C LEU A 314 -4.69 -3.80 -29.47
N ALA A 315 -5.92 -3.64 -29.97
CA ALA A 315 -7.15 -3.87 -29.23
C ALA A 315 -7.30 -5.36 -28.83
N GLU A 316 -6.95 -6.31 -29.70
CA GLU A 316 -6.93 -7.74 -29.39
C GLU A 316 -5.97 -8.07 -28.24
N ILE A 317 -4.78 -7.44 -28.19
CA ILE A 317 -3.86 -7.57 -27.06
C ILE A 317 -4.49 -7.02 -25.78
N ALA A 318 -5.15 -5.86 -25.84
CA ALA A 318 -5.84 -5.30 -24.69
C ALA A 318 -6.96 -6.22 -24.20
N ASP A 319 -7.76 -6.79 -25.11
CA ASP A 319 -8.83 -7.73 -24.80
C ASP A 319 -8.30 -9.03 -24.17
N ALA A 320 -7.20 -9.58 -24.70
CA ALA A 320 -6.55 -10.77 -24.17
C ALA A 320 -6.00 -10.55 -22.75
N LEU A 321 -5.35 -9.41 -22.51
CA LEU A 321 -4.89 -9.02 -21.16
C LEU A 321 -6.07 -8.93 -20.19
N VAL A 322 -7.15 -8.22 -20.55
CA VAL A 322 -8.34 -8.07 -19.71
C VAL A 322 -9.03 -9.42 -19.47
N ALA A 323 -9.13 -10.27 -20.50
CA ALA A 323 -9.75 -11.59 -20.37
C ALA A 323 -8.99 -12.52 -19.41
N SER A 324 -7.68 -12.36 -19.30
CA SER A 324 -6.84 -13.13 -18.36
C SER A 324 -6.85 -12.57 -16.92
N MET A 325 -7.39 -11.36 -16.71
CA MET A 325 -7.52 -10.79 -15.38
C MET A 325 -8.57 -11.55 -14.56
N PRO A 326 -8.35 -11.69 -13.23
CA PRO A 326 -9.39 -12.20 -12.37
C PRO A 326 -10.65 -11.34 -12.52
N LYS A 327 -11.76 -11.97 -12.85
CA LYS A 327 -13.04 -11.24 -12.81
C LYS A 327 -13.21 -10.66 -11.41
N PRO A 328 -13.69 -9.40 -11.27
CA PRO A 328 -14.02 -8.87 -9.97
C PRO A 328 -14.87 -9.93 -9.26
N ARG A 329 -14.36 -10.48 -8.17
CA ARG A 329 -15.19 -11.38 -7.35
C ARG A 329 -16.41 -10.56 -6.95
N PRO A 330 -17.63 -11.01 -7.21
CA PRO A 330 -18.75 -10.38 -6.57
C PRO A 330 -18.45 -10.39 -5.09
N ILE A 331 -18.67 -9.27 -4.41
CA ILE A 331 -18.53 -9.21 -2.96
C ILE A 331 -19.57 -10.19 -2.42
N VAL A 332 -19.18 -11.44 -2.30
CA VAL A 332 -19.98 -12.45 -1.61
C VAL A 332 -19.73 -12.15 -0.14
N ASN A 333 -20.70 -11.51 0.48
CA ASN A 333 -20.77 -11.41 1.92
C ASN A 333 -20.92 -12.83 2.47
N GLU A 334 -19.81 -13.52 2.69
CA GLU A 334 -19.79 -14.74 3.49
C GLU A 334 -20.06 -14.37 4.97
N GLY A 335 -21.30 -13.98 5.25
CA GLY A 335 -21.91 -14.04 6.57
C GLY A 335 -21.29 -13.27 7.75
N LYS A 336 -20.14 -12.65 7.61
CA LYS A 336 -19.57 -11.76 8.62
C LYS A 336 -19.54 -10.33 8.09
N GLN A 337 -20.65 -9.62 8.30
CA GLN A 337 -20.65 -8.16 8.12
C GLN A 337 -19.57 -7.57 9.02
N ASN A 338 -18.65 -6.82 8.44
CA ASN A 338 -17.77 -5.97 9.23
C ASN A 338 -18.56 -4.72 9.62
N PRO A 339 -19.05 -4.60 10.86
CA PRO A 339 -19.87 -3.45 11.27
C PRO A 339 -19.08 -2.14 11.19
N ALA A 340 -17.75 -2.19 11.16
CA ALA A 340 -16.91 -1.03 11.01
C ALA A 340 -16.74 -0.56 9.54
N ALA A 341 -17.20 -1.34 8.54
CA ALA A 341 -17.06 -0.94 7.14
C ALA A 341 -17.86 0.34 6.80
N LEU A 342 -19.01 0.55 7.44
CA LEU A 342 -19.83 1.75 7.26
C LEU A 342 -19.14 3.01 7.82
N PHE A 343 -18.24 2.90 8.81
CA PHE A 343 -17.47 4.02 9.33
C PHE A 343 -16.36 4.50 8.39
N LYS A 344 -16.13 3.80 7.27
CA LYS A 344 -15.17 4.22 6.24
C LYS A 344 -15.76 5.16 5.19
N PHE A 345 -17.08 5.38 5.21
CA PHE A 345 -17.67 6.42 4.39
C PHE A 345 -17.21 7.80 4.87
N GLN A 346 -16.83 8.66 3.95
CA GLN A 346 -16.52 10.05 4.27
C GLN A 346 -17.82 10.84 4.33
N TYR A 347 -18.07 11.44 5.47
CA TYR A 347 -19.25 12.24 5.74
C TYR A 347 -18.85 13.67 6.12
N GLY A 348 -19.66 14.64 5.71
CA GLY A 348 -19.64 15.96 6.32
C GLY A 348 -20.19 15.91 7.76
N LEU A 349 -20.03 16.99 8.51
CA LEU A 349 -20.71 17.18 9.80
C LEU A 349 -21.65 18.36 9.69
N PHE A 350 -22.86 18.18 10.22
CA PHE A 350 -23.94 19.14 10.09
C PHE A 350 -24.65 19.33 11.42
N ALA A 351 -25.04 20.57 11.72
CA ALA A 351 -26.02 20.85 12.75
C ALA A 351 -27.42 20.89 12.08
N LEU A 352 -28.30 19.99 12.53
CA LEU A 352 -29.67 19.86 12.07
C LEU A 352 -30.59 20.45 13.13
N SER A 353 -31.31 21.53 12.82
CA SER A 353 -32.22 22.20 13.73
C SER A 353 -33.67 22.12 13.31
N ALA A 354 -34.55 22.05 14.26
CA ALA A 354 -35.99 22.03 14.11
C ALA A 354 -36.68 22.78 15.25
N ARG A 355 -37.95 23.12 15.06
CA ARG A 355 -38.80 23.79 16.08
C ARG A 355 -40.20 23.19 16.05
N GLU A 356 -40.76 22.96 17.22
CA GLU A 356 -42.16 22.53 17.36
C GLU A 356 -42.83 23.37 18.48
N GLY A 357 -43.86 24.13 18.11
CA GLY A 357 -44.45 25.12 19.01
C GLY A 357 -43.40 26.18 19.41
N ASP A 358 -43.18 26.33 20.69
CA ASP A 358 -42.18 27.27 21.25
C ASP A 358 -40.85 26.59 21.55
N LYS A 359 -40.69 25.29 21.28
CA LYS A 359 -39.47 24.54 21.58
C LYS A 359 -38.56 24.43 20.37
N ASP A 360 -37.38 24.99 20.49
CA ASP A 360 -36.29 24.83 19.53
C ASP A 360 -35.40 23.65 19.94
N ASN A 361 -34.84 22.94 18.95
CA ASN A 361 -33.84 21.92 19.20
C ASN A 361 -32.89 21.75 18.00
N ALA A 362 -31.68 21.25 18.29
CA ALA A 362 -30.77 20.82 17.27
C ALA A 362 -30.00 19.55 17.67
N CYS A 363 -29.51 18.83 16.67
CA CYS A 363 -28.61 17.70 16.83
C CYS A 363 -27.49 17.76 15.77
N VAL A 364 -26.46 16.96 15.98
CA VAL A 364 -25.41 16.78 14.98
C VAL A 364 -25.68 15.51 14.19
N ILE A 365 -25.60 15.62 12.87
CA ILE A 365 -25.64 14.48 11.93
C ILE A 365 -24.45 14.50 11.00
N ASN A 366 -24.14 13.35 10.42
CA ASN A 366 -23.09 13.21 9.42
C ASN A 366 -23.63 12.74 8.05
N THR A 367 -24.91 12.55 7.93
CA THR A 367 -25.60 11.90 6.80
C THR A 367 -26.48 12.88 6.05
N ALA A 368 -25.89 13.90 5.43
CA ALA A 368 -26.57 14.77 4.49
C ALA A 368 -25.85 14.76 3.14
N ILE A 369 -26.62 14.63 2.06
CA ILE A 369 -26.09 14.56 0.69
C ILE A 369 -27.01 15.27 -0.29
N GLN A 370 -26.44 15.96 -1.27
CA GLN A 370 -27.19 16.53 -2.39
C GLN A 370 -27.67 15.39 -3.33
N MET A 371 -28.97 15.35 -3.60
CA MET A 371 -29.58 14.35 -4.46
C MET A 371 -29.87 14.86 -5.87
N ALA A 372 -30.23 16.15 -6.00
CA ALA A 372 -30.53 16.78 -7.28
C ALA A 372 -30.22 18.27 -7.25
N ASN A 373 -30.00 18.85 -8.43
CA ASN A 373 -29.73 20.28 -8.62
C ASN A 373 -30.97 21.03 -9.14
N LYS A 374 -31.86 20.37 -9.88
CA LYS A 374 -33.11 20.96 -10.40
C LYS A 374 -34.22 19.91 -10.37
N PRO A 375 -35.24 20.03 -9.49
CA PRO A 375 -35.25 20.94 -8.34
C PRO A 375 -34.15 20.60 -7.34
N GLU A 376 -33.74 21.57 -6.54
CA GLU A 376 -32.75 21.34 -5.47
C GLU A 376 -33.31 20.36 -4.45
N ARG A 377 -32.55 19.28 -4.20
CA ARG A 377 -32.93 18.20 -3.28
C ARG A 377 -31.74 17.79 -2.45
N ILE A 378 -31.97 17.66 -1.14
CA ILE A 378 -31.01 17.14 -0.16
C ILE A 378 -31.68 15.93 0.53
N SER A 379 -30.95 14.84 0.71
CA SER A 379 -31.34 13.73 1.57
C SER A 379 -30.58 13.83 2.90
N ILE A 380 -31.27 13.65 4.01
CA ILE A 380 -30.70 13.47 5.33
C ILE A 380 -31.15 12.13 5.90
N SER A 381 -30.30 11.50 6.71
CA SER A 381 -30.67 10.31 7.48
C SER A 381 -30.49 10.62 8.97
N VAL A 382 -31.55 10.41 9.75
CA VAL A 382 -31.59 10.78 11.17
C VAL A 382 -32.07 9.55 11.97
N ILE A 383 -31.34 9.25 13.07
CA ILE A 383 -31.74 8.15 13.97
C ILE A 383 -33.12 8.45 14.56
N LYS A 384 -34.07 7.53 14.47
CA LYS A 384 -35.46 7.68 14.97
C LYS A 384 -35.55 8.03 16.46
N ALA A 385 -34.61 7.49 17.26
CA ALA A 385 -34.51 7.82 18.69
C ALA A 385 -34.08 9.26 18.97
N ASN A 386 -33.62 10.01 17.94
CA ASN A 386 -33.23 11.39 18.09
C ASN A 386 -34.46 12.29 18.21
N TYR A 387 -34.53 13.09 19.27
CA TYR A 387 -35.67 13.97 19.52
C TYR A 387 -35.92 14.94 18.34
N THR A 388 -34.89 15.44 17.67
CA THR A 388 -34.98 16.29 16.47
C THR A 388 -35.71 15.57 15.32
N CYS A 389 -35.49 14.25 15.15
CA CYS A 389 -36.16 13.46 14.10
C CYS A 389 -37.68 13.56 14.23
N GLY A 390 -38.23 13.29 15.40
CA GLY A 390 -39.67 13.39 15.65
C GLY A 390 -40.23 14.80 15.46
N MET A 391 -39.50 15.84 15.79
CA MET A 391 -39.89 17.23 15.52
C MET A 391 -40.00 17.50 14.02
N ILE A 392 -39.03 17.04 13.22
CA ILE A 392 -39.05 17.21 11.76
C ILE A 392 -40.16 16.45 11.12
N GLU A 393 -40.45 15.23 11.56
CA GLU A 393 -41.59 14.41 11.04
C GLU A 393 -42.94 15.11 11.29
N ARG A 394 -43.12 15.75 12.44
CA ARG A 394 -44.36 16.44 12.77
C ARG A 394 -44.51 17.82 12.12
N THR A 395 -43.39 18.53 11.93
CA THR A 395 -43.41 19.92 11.43
C THR A 395 -43.11 20.06 9.95
N GLY A 396 -42.46 19.08 9.37
CA GLY A 396 -42.09 19.04 7.96
C GLY A 396 -41.02 20.04 7.53
N VAL A 397 -40.35 20.72 8.48
CA VAL A 397 -39.31 21.75 8.20
C VAL A 397 -38.07 21.60 9.08
N PHE A 398 -36.94 21.91 8.54
CA PHE A 398 -35.66 21.91 9.25
C PHE A 398 -34.63 22.86 8.63
N ASN A 399 -33.64 23.27 9.41
CA ASN A 399 -32.45 23.91 8.87
C ASN A 399 -31.24 22.98 9.02
N LEU A 400 -30.33 23.06 8.06
CA LEU A 400 -29.09 22.29 8.01
C LEU A 400 -27.91 23.26 7.92
N SER A 401 -27.06 23.30 8.92
CA SER A 401 -25.85 24.13 8.94
C SER A 401 -24.61 23.25 8.71
N LEU A 402 -23.83 23.50 7.67
CA LEU A 402 -22.62 22.76 7.30
C LEU A 402 -21.45 23.22 8.17
N LEU A 403 -20.95 22.36 9.07
CA LEU A 403 -19.91 22.68 10.03
C LEU A 403 -18.52 22.69 9.38
N THR A 404 -17.66 23.61 9.83
CA THR A 404 -16.25 23.71 9.41
C THR A 404 -15.33 22.87 10.31
N LYS A 405 -14.05 22.76 9.92
CA LYS A 405 -13.04 22.06 10.73
C LYS A 405 -12.70 22.78 12.03
N GLU A 406 -13.01 24.07 12.13
CA GLU A 406 -12.73 24.91 13.28
C GLU A 406 -13.77 24.78 14.42
N VAL A 407 -14.84 23.99 14.20
CA VAL A 407 -15.86 23.77 15.23
C VAL A 407 -15.24 23.06 16.46
N PRO A 408 -15.36 23.67 17.67
CA PRO A 408 -14.76 23.10 18.86
C PRO A 408 -15.51 21.85 19.33
N PHE A 409 -14.82 20.94 20.00
CA PHE A 409 -15.45 19.71 20.52
C PHE A 409 -16.61 19.98 21.49
N ALA A 410 -16.55 21.06 22.23
CA ALA A 410 -17.64 21.51 23.11
C ALA A 410 -18.97 21.68 22.37
N PHE A 411 -18.98 22.05 21.11
CA PHE A 411 -20.17 22.10 20.26
C PHE A 411 -20.82 20.75 20.12
N PHE A 412 -20.02 19.69 19.90
CA PHE A 412 -20.54 18.32 19.80
C PHE A 412 -21.08 17.79 21.13
N GLN A 413 -20.42 18.16 22.25
CA GLN A 413 -20.93 17.84 23.58
C GLN A 413 -22.30 18.50 23.81
N HIS A 414 -22.46 19.73 23.36
CA HIS A 414 -23.69 20.52 23.57
C HIS A 414 -24.85 20.02 22.68
N PHE A 415 -24.63 19.86 21.37
CA PHE A 415 -25.68 19.48 20.41
C PHE A 415 -25.80 17.99 20.14
N GLY A 416 -24.69 17.23 20.30
CA GLY A 416 -24.61 15.82 19.92
C GLY A 416 -24.83 14.83 21.07
N PHE A 417 -24.39 15.18 22.32
CA PHE A 417 -24.38 14.22 23.45
C PHE A 417 -25.48 14.46 24.46
N GLN A 418 -26.37 15.39 24.21
CA GLN A 418 -27.52 15.69 25.07
C GLN A 418 -28.80 15.51 24.28
N SER A 419 -29.89 15.10 24.94
CA SER A 419 -31.21 15.07 24.35
C SER A 419 -31.94 16.40 24.48
N GLY A 420 -32.53 16.90 23.41
CA GLY A 420 -33.43 18.06 23.44
C GLY A 420 -34.75 17.78 24.15
N ALA A 421 -35.04 16.53 24.52
CA ALA A 421 -36.15 16.22 25.40
C ALA A 421 -35.90 16.72 26.81
N ASP A 422 -34.65 16.64 27.27
CA ASP A 422 -34.25 16.87 28.65
C ASP A 422 -33.70 18.28 28.89
N VAL A 423 -33.09 18.91 27.86
CA VAL A 423 -32.45 20.22 27.97
C VAL A 423 -32.88 21.16 26.84
N ASP A 424 -32.93 22.46 27.13
CA ASP A 424 -33.04 23.52 26.12
C ASP A 424 -31.65 23.87 25.62
N LYS A 425 -31.32 23.41 24.43
CA LYS A 425 -29.98 23.58 23.82
C LYS A 425 -29.74 25.00 23.28
N PHE A 426 -30.77 25.83 23.20
CA PHE A 426 -30.65 27.19 22.70
C PHE A 426 -30.76 28.27 23.78
N ALA A 427 -31.10 27.92 25.03
CA ALA A 427 -31.31 28.89 26.12
C ALA A 427 -30.11 29.83 26.31
N ASP A 428 -28.87 29.30 26.33
CA ASP A 428 -27.63 30.05 26.54
C ASP A 428 -26.70 30.04 25.32
N PHE A 429 -27.17 29.57 24.14
CA PHE A 429 -26.38 29.46 22.94
C PHE A 429 -26.56 30.70 22.05
N THR A 430 -25.46 31.48 21.90
CA THR A 430 -25.48 32.78 21.20
C THR A 430 -25.01 32.73 19.76
N ASP A 431 -24.29 31.66 19.34
CA ASP A 431 -23.74 31.53 17.99
C ASP A 431 -24.80 30.99 17.02
N CYS A 432 -26.01 31.51 17.05
CA CYS A 432 -27.15 31.17 16.23
C CYS A 432 -27.97 32.35 15.81
N ALA A 433 -28.75 32.22 14.74
CA ALA A 433 -29.72 33.21 14.30
C ALA A 433 -30.97 32.53 13.74
N ARG A 434 -32.09 33.21 13.59
CA ARG A 434 -33.30 32.67 12.93
C ARG A 434 -33.27 32.98 11.45
N SER A 435 -33.62 31.97 10.67
CA SER A 435 -33.86 32.10 9.25
C SER A 435 -35.31 32.46 8.95
N ASP A 436 -35.63 32.69 7.67
CA ASP A 436 -36.98 33.09 7.20
C ASP A 436 -38.06 32.07 7.54
N ASN A 437 -37.73 30.80 7.71
CA ASN A 437 -38.65 29.73 8.11
C ASN A 437 -38.90 29.70 9.65
N GLY A 438 -38.31 30.65 10.39
CA GLY A 438 -38.46 30.78 11.84
C GLY A 438 -37.60 29.85 12.67
N LEU A 439 -36.78 28.98 12.06
CA LEU A 439 -35.94 28.05 12.76
C LEU A 439 -34.54 28.65 13.04
N TYR A 440 -33.88 28.23 14.14
CA TYR A 440 -32.49 28.56 14.34
C TYR A 440 -31.58 27.88 13.31
N TYR A 441 -30.49 28.56 12.94
CA TYR A 441 -29.34 27.99 12.29
C TYR A 441 -28.06 28.42 13.03
N ILE A 442 -27.01 27.66 12.92
CA ILE A 442 -25.71 27.97 13.50
C ILE A 442 -24.99 28.94 12.57
N ASN A 443 -24.58 30.10 13.09
CA ASN A 443 -23.97 31.18 12.31
C ASN A 443 -22.46 31.32 12.54
N ARG A 444 -21.86 30.49 13.40
CA ARG A 444 -20.43 30.41 13.63
C ARG A 444 -19.93 29.01 13.39
N TYR A 445 -18.70 28.87 12.89
CA TYR A 445 -18.11 27.59 12.47
C TYR A 445 -18.91 26.86 11.38
N THR A 446 -19.56 27.59 10.49
CA THR A 446 -20.37 27.07 9.38
C THR A 446 -19.98 27.73 8.07
N ASN A 447 -19.99 26.92 6.98
CA ASN A 447 -19.71 27.39 5.62
C ASN A 447 -20.97 27.73 4.83
N ALA A 448 -22.07 27.05 5.14
CA ALA A 448 -23.35 27.22 4.47
C ALA A 448 -24.52 26.82 5.39
N MET A 449 -25.69 27.35 5.09
CA MET A 449 -26.95 26.99 5.76
C MET A 449 -28.02 26.75 4.67
N PHE A 450 -28.85 25.75 4.91
CA PHE A 450 -29.97 25.40 4.05
C PHE A 450 -31.25 25.41 4.88
N SER A 451 -32.24 26.18 4.45
CA SER A 451 -33.63 26.10 4.94
C SER A 451 -34.40 25.09 4.11
N CYS A 452 -34.88 24.01 4.74
CA CYS A 452 -35.41 22.85 4.08
C CYS A 452 -36.85 22.56 4.48
N ARG A 453 -37.62 22.00 3.52
CA ARG A 453 -38.90 21.41 3.74
C ARG A 453 -38.88 19.95 3.33
N VAL A 454 -39.44 19.06 4.17
CA VAL A 454 -39.59 17.65 3.87
C VAL A 454 -40.57 17.49 2.69
N VAL A 455 -40.13 16.79 1.68
CA VAL A 455 -40.99 16.42 0.53
C VAL A 455 -41.36 14.95 0.55
N GLU A 456 -40.53 14.12 1.15
CA GLU A 456 -40.71 12.68 1.24
C GLU A 456 -39.90 12.14 2.42
N SER A 457 -40.43 11.11 3.09
CA SER A 457 -39.78 10.44 4.22
C SER A 457 -39.89 8.93 4.08
N TYR A 458 -38.80 8.21 4.36
CA TYR A 458 -38.70 6.76 4.26
C TYR A 458 -38.21 6.15 5.57
N ASP A 459 -38.92 5.13 6.04
CA ASP A 459 -38.49 4.34 7.19
C ASP A 459 -37.48 3.29 6.76
N GLN A 460 -36.25 3.40 7.27
CA GLN A 460 -35.17 2.47 7.02
C GLN A 460 -34.78 1.63 8.25
N GLY A 461 -35.71 1.40 9.13
CA GLY A 461 -35.51 0.64 10.37
C GLY A 461 -35.06 1.52 11.53
N SER A 462 -33.74 1.72 11.70
CA SER A 462 -33.18 2.56 12.76
C SER A 462 -33.18 4.07 12.45
N HIS A 463 -33.37 4.43 11.19
CA HIS A 463 -33.36 5.83 10.68
C HIS A 463 -34.61 6.16 9.92
#